data_e164e324dc394afd869dea48d51d2f38
#
_entry.id   e164e324dc394afd869dea48d51d2f38
#
_cell.length_a   1.000
_cell.length_b   1.000
_cell.length_c   1.000
_cell.angle_alpha   90.00
_cell.angle_beta   90.00
_cell.angle_gamma   90.00
#
_symmetry.space_group_name_H-M   'P 1'
#
loop_
_entity.id
_entity.type
_entity.pdbx_description
1 polymer ?
#
loop_
_entity_poly.entity_id
_entity_poly.type
_entity_poly.pdbx_seq_one_letter_code
_entity_poly.pdbx_strand_id
1 'polypeptide(L)'
;MEYLIKVEPDVDIFIQDVNPSGRKTILFLHGWPLSHRAYEYQFNQLPKMGYRCIGMDMRGFGNSSKPWGAYNYDRLADDVRIVVDTLQLRDFILCGHSMGGAISIRYMARHNGYGVSKLALLGAAAPSVTQRPDYPYGVPKEDVTKLIQASLNDRPKMLRDLCDMFFFQYLTMPLQDWFFQTCLQAASWSTAACAMTFRDEALFSDLGKVQVPTLIMHGIHDKICLFPLAQVLNQSIRNSTLIPFEYSGHGLFYEERDKLNKELAQFIG
;
A
#
# COMPACT_ATOMS: atom_id res chain seq x y z
N MET A 1 -19.62 -5.78 3.72
CA MET A 1 -19.90 -6.84 2.73
C MET A 1 -18.58 -7.35 2.16
N GLU A 2 -18.58 -8.60 1.72
CA GLU A 2 -17.40 -9.21 1.08
C GLU A 2 -17.84 -9.78 -0.26
N TYR A 3 -17.04 -9.58 -1.30
CA TYR A 3 -17.33 -10.09 -2.63
C TYR A 3 -16.06 -10.15 -3.50
N LEU A 4 -16.16 -10.81 -4.64
CA LEU A 4 -15.09 -10.96 -5.61
C LEU A 4 -15.41 -10.17 -6.88
N ILE A 5 -14.40 -9.50 -7.43
CA ILE A 5 -14.48 -8.80 -8.72
C ILE A 5 -13.52 -9.48 -9.68
N LYS A 6 -14.06 -9.96 -10.80
CA LYS A 6 -13.27 -10.59 -11.86
C LYS A 6 -12.47 -9.54 -12.63
N VAL A 7 -11.15 -9.68 -12.65
CA VAL A 7 -10.22 -8.78 -13.36
C VAL A 7 -9.59 -9.43 -14.60
N GLU A 8 -9.58 -10.76 -14.65
CA GLU A 8 -9.19 -11.59 -15.81
C GLU A 8 -10.03 -12.89 -15.77
N PRO A 9 -10.04 -13.70 -16.84
CA PRO A 9 -10.89 -14.92 -16.88
C PRO A 9 -10.75 -15.80 -15.64
N ASP A 10 -9.55 -15.97 -15.10
CA ASP A 10 -9.24 -16.85 -13.95
C ASP A 10 -8.69 -16.07 -12.75
N VAL A 11 -8.90 -14.74 -12.68
CA VAL A 11 -8.40 -13.90 -11.58
C VAL A 11 -9.52 -13.06 -11.00
N ASP A 12 -9.85 -13.35 -9.76
CA ASP A 12 -10.81 -12.61 -8.96
C ASP A 12 -10.09 -11.84 -7.83
N ILE A 13 -10.49 -10.61 -7.64
CA ILE A 13 -9.98 -9.70 -6.60
C ILE A 13 -10.99 -9.64 -5.47
N PHE A 14 -10.54 -9.92 -4.25
CA PHE A 14 -11.36 -9.83 -3.05
C PHE A 14 -11.50 -8.38 -2.59
N ILE A 15 -12.74 -8.04 -2.25
CA ILE A 15 -13.13 -6.73 -1.75
C ILE A 15 -13.82 -6.86 -0.39
N GLN A 16 -13.32 -6.13 0.60
CA GLN A 16 -13.99 -5.83 1.86
C GLN A 16 -14.64 -4.45 1.75
N ASP A 17 -15.96 -4.35 1.81
CA ASP A 17 -16.71 -3.09 1.68
C ASP A 17 -17.51 -2.81 2.95
N VAL A 18 -17.12 -1.78 3.67
CA VAL A 18 -17.70 -1.39 4.96
C VAL A 18 -18.38 -0.04 4.81
N ASN A 19 -19.62 0.07 5.33
CA ASN A 19 -20.49 1.24 5.24
C ASN A 19 -20.73 1.73 3.79
N PRO A 20 -21.37 0.93 2.91
CA PRO A 20 -21.55 1.25 1.48
C PRO A 20 -22.31 2.55 1.21
N SER A 21 -23.11 3.03 2.17
CA SER A 21 -23.86 4.30 2.09
C SER A 21 -23.09 5.50 2.63
N GLY A 22 -21.79 5.34 2.96
CA GLY A 22 -20.96 6.42 3.46
C GLY A 22 -20.83 7.58 2.47
N ARG A 23 -20.75 8.80 3.00
CA ARG A 23 -20.76 10.08 2.23
C ARG A 23 -19.58 10.23 1.27
N LYS A 24 -18.43 9.64 1.58
CA LYS A 24 -17.21 9.63 0.76
C LYS A 24 -16.59 8.24 0.80
N THR A 25 -16.06 7.81 -0.30
CA THR A 25 -15.41 6.48 -0.43
C THR A 25 -13.90 6.59 -0.33
N ILE A 26 -13.30 5.71 0.47
CA ILE A 26 -11.85 5.51 0.54
C ILE A 26 -11.57 4.10 0.03
N LEU A 27 -10.77 3.99 -1.03
CA LEU A 27 -10.24 2.72 -1.52
C LEU A 27 -8.84 2.52 -0.98
N PHE A 28 -8.65 1.47 -0.18
CA PHE A 28 -7.39 1.12 0.48
C PHE A 28 -6.64 0.03 -0.29
N LEU A 29 -5.38 0.31 -0.63
CA LEU A 29 -4.43 -0.63 -1.22
C LEU A 29 -3.34 -0.97 -0.22
N HIS A 30 -3.26 -2.22 0.17
CA HIS A 30 -2.29 -2.69 1.17
C HIS A 30 -0.85 -2.74 0.66
N GLY A 31 0.10 -2.79 1.60
CA GLY A 31 1.53 -3.03 1.34
C GLY A 31 1.87 -4.52 1.13
N TRP A 32 3.08 -4.78 0.68
CA TRP A 32 3.65 -6.11 0.57
C TRP A 32 4.14 -6.60 1.94
N PRO A 33 3.95 -7.85 2.31
CA PRO A 33 3.12 -8.88 1.69
C PRO A 33 1.78 -9.07 2.44
N LEU A 34 1.07 -7.98 2.68
CA LEU A 34 -0.11 -7.90 3.53
C LEU A 34 -1.42 -8.23 2.77
N SER A 35 -2.54 -7.84 3.35
CA SER A 35 -3.89 -7.86 2.80
C SER A 35 -4.67 -6.64 3.32
N HIS A 36 -5.95 -6.49 2.93
CA HIS A 36 -6.86 -5.46 3.47
C HIS A 36 -6.89 -5.44 5.00
N ARG A 37 -6.58 -6.56 5.67
CA ARG A 37 -6.57 -6.67 7.14
C ARG A 37 -5.60 -5.71 7.81
N ALA A 38 -4.57 -5.23 7.11
CA ALA A 38 -3.67 -4.19 7.62
C ALA A 38 -4.43 -2.94 8.09
N TYR A 39 -5.61 -2.67 7.50
CA TYR A 39 -6.43 -1.51 7.80
C TYR A 39 -7.55 -1.76 8.82
N GLU A 40 -7.48 -2.82 9.62
CA GLU A 40 -8.50 -3.19 10.61
C GLU A 40 -8.91 -2.01 11.51
N TYR A 41 -7.93 -1.22 11.97
CA TYR A 41 -8.19 -0.08 12.87
C TYR A 41 -8.77 1.13 12.13
N GLN A 42 -8.51 1.29 10.85
CA GLN A 42 -9.13 2.27 9.98
C GLN A 42 -10.60 1.88 9.71
N PHE A 43 -10.85 0.60 9.43
CA PHE A 43 -12.19 0.06 9.21
C PHE A 43 -13.07 0.07 10.47
N ASN A 44 -12.45 0.07 11.65
CA ASN A 44 -13.17 0.19 12.92
C ASN A 44 -13.61 1.63 13.25
N GLN A 45 -12.94 2.65 12.70
CA GLN A 45 -13.16 4.05 13.06
C GLN A 45 -13.76 4.90 11.93
N LEU A 46 -13.20 4.85 10.72
CA LEU A 46 -13.63 5.72 9.62
C LEU A 46 -15.10 5.52 9.22
N PRO A 47 -15.67 4.29 9.22
CA PRO A 47 -17.10 4.11 8.98
C PRO A 47 -17.98 4.81 10.00
N LYS A 48 -17.58 4.90 11.28
CA LYS A 48 -18.31 5.64 12.33
C LYS A 48 -18.29 7.16 12.07
N MET A 49 -17.30 7.64 11.32
CA MET A 49 -17.21 9.03 10.87
C MET A 49 -18.01 9.29 9.59
N GLY A 50 -18.70 8.27 9.05
CA GLY A 50 -19.56 8.37 7.88
C GLY A 50 -18.85 8.09 6.55
N TYR A 51 -17.64 7.53 6.54
CA TYR A 51 -16.94 7.15 5.31
C TYR A 51 -17.29 5.72 4.88
N ARG A 52 -17.34 5.48 3.57
CA ARG A 52 -17.31 4.14 3.01
C ARG A 52 -15.86 3.70 2.88
N CYS A 53 -15.50 2.57 3.46
CA CYS A 53 -14.15 2.03 3.42
C CYS A 53 -14.12 0.74 2.59
N ILE A 54 -13.39 0.75 1.49
CA ILE A 54 -13.20 -0.40 0.62
C ILE A 54 -11.76 -0.87 0.73
N GLY A 55 -11.54 -2.10 1.20
CA GLY A 55 -10.25 -2.76 1.19
C GLY A 55 -10.16 -3.75 0.03
N MET A 56 -9.13 -3.63 -0.76
CA MET A 56 -8.84 -4.51 -1.88
C MET A 56 -7.65 -5.40 -1.52
N ASP A 57 -7.81 -6.73 -1.63
CA ASP A 57 -6.66 -7.63 -1.65
C ASP A 57 -6.11 -7.67 -3.07
N MET A 58 -4.84 -7.31 -3.25
CA MET A 58 -4.21 -7.39 -4.56
C MET A 58 -4.06 -8.85 -5.00
N ARG A 59 -3.99 -9.10 -6.32
CA ARG A 59 -3.70 -10.45 -6.85
C ARG A 59 -2.49 -11.05 -6.13
N GLY A 60 -2.55 -12.32 -5.80
CA GLY A 60 -1.49 -13.03 -5.08
C GLY A 60 -1.53 -12.90 -3.57
N PHE A 61 -2.41 -12.07 -3.00
CA PHE A 61 -2.46 -11.75 -1.57
C PHE A 61 -3.84 -11.98 -0.98
N GLY A 62 -3.88 -12.13 0.35
CA GLY A 62 -5.12 -12.27 1.11
C GLY A 62 -6.07 -13.32 0.52
N ASN A 63 -7.31 -12.91 0.29
CA ASN A 63 -8.39 -13.73 -0.23
C ASN A 63 -8.55 -13.65 -1.77
N SER A 64 -7.71 -12.86 -2.46
CA SER A 64 -7.71 -12.77 -3.92
C SER A 64 -7.09 -13.99 -4.58
N SER A 65 -7.41 -14.21 -5.87
CA SER A 65 -6.77 -15.22 -6.71
C SER A 65 -5.26 -15.04 -6.74
N LYS A 66 -4.54 -16.15 -6.86
CA LYS A 66 -3.08 -16.21 -6.81
C LYS A 66 -2.50 -16.74 -8.13
N PRO A 67 -2.63 -15.97 -9.25
CA PRO A 67 -2.11 -16.40 -10.54
C PRO A 67 -0.59 -16.56 -10.50
N TRP A 68 -0.04 -17.36 -11.41
CA TRP A 68 1.41 -17.62 -11.46
C TRP A 68 2.24 -16.42 -11.90
N GLY A 69 1.69 -15.44 -12.60
CA GLY A 69 2.46 -14.32 -13.18
C GLY A 69 1.74 -12.98 -13.16
N ALA A 70 2.40 -11.97 -13.76
CA ALA A 70 1.89 -10.61 -13.93
C ALA A 70 1.71 -9.85 -12.59
N TYR A 71 2.85 -9.50 -11.96
CA TYR A 71 2.91 -8.76 -10.70
C TYR A 71 3.61 -7.39 -10.81
N ASN A 72 3.83 -6.88 -12.03
CA ASN A 72 4.40 -5.55 -12.23
C ASN A 72 3.39 -4.44 -11.87
N TYR A 73 3.88 -3.22 -11.65
CA TYR A 73 3.01 -2.12 -11.23
C TYR A 73 1.93 -1.77 -12.25
N ASP A 74 2.19 -1.96 -13.55
CA ASP A 74 1.19 -1.74 -14.60
C ASP A 74 -0.01 -2.67 -14.44
N ARG A 75 0.23 -3.97 -14.27
CA ARG A 75 -0.85 -4.95 -14.08
C ARG A 75 -1.62 -4.72 -12.78
N LEU A 76 -0.90 -4.41 -11.70
CA LEU A 76 -1.53 -4.14 -10.41
C LEU A 76 -2.40 -2.87 -10.47
N ALA A 77 -1.97 -1.84 -11.18
CA ALA A 77 -2.76 -0.63 -11.42
C ALA A 77 -3.98 -0.89 -12.35
N ASP A 78 -3.84 -1.78 -13.33
CA ASP A 78 -4.95 -2.20 -14.19
C ASP A 78 -6.03 -2.96 -13.40
N ASP A 79 -5.65 -3.80 -12.43
CA ASP A 79 -6.61 -4.45 -11.52
C ASP A 79 -7.39 -3.42 -10.70
N VAL A 80 -6.70 -2.42 -10.15
CA VAL A 80 -7.36 -1.30 -9.45
C VAL A 80 -8.35 -0.60 -10.38
N ARG A 81 -7.97 -0.37 -11.65
CA ARG A 81 -8.87 0.28 -12.62
C ARG A 81 -10.13 -0.53 -12.88
N ILE A 82 -10.03 -1.84 -13.04
CA ILE A 82 -11.20 -2.71 -13.24
C ILE A 82 -12.11 -2.70 -12.00
N VAL A 83 -11.53 -2.74 -10.79
CA VAL A 83 -12.30 -2.60 -9.54
C VAL A 83 -13.04 -1.27 -9.48
N VAL A 84 -12.36 -0.16 -9.79
CA VAL A 84 -12.95 1.19 -9.83
C VAL A 84 -14.12 1.27 -10.84
N ASP A 85 -13.95 0.69 -12.03
CA ASP A 85 -15.00 0.68 -13.05
C ASP A 85 -16.19 -0.20 -12.64
N THR A 86 -15.93 -1.39 -12.11
CA THR A 86 -16.99 -2.33 -11.68
C THR A 86 -17.82 -1.76 -10.55
N LEU A 87 -17.18 -1.11 -9.58
CA LEU A 87 -17.87 -0.45 -8.46
C LEU A 87 -18.36 0.96 -8.80
N GLN A 88 -18.13 1.44 -10.03
CA GLN A 88 -18.51 2.77 -10.51
C GLN A 88 -18.01 3.90 -9.59
N LEU A 89 -16.82 3.74 -9.01
CA LEU A 89 -16.27 4.72 -8.08
C LEU A 89 -15.96 6.04 -8.79
N ARG A 90 -16.45 7.13 -8.21
CA ARG A 90 -16.20 8.50 -8.65
C ARG A 90 -15.98 9.37 -7.41
N ASP A 91 -15.15 10.39 -7.54
CA ASP A 91 -14.83 11.33 -6.45
C ASP A 91 -14.41 10.59 -5.16
N PHE A 92 -13.60 9.51 -5.33
CA PHE A 92 -13.11 8.71 -4.22
C PHE A 92 -11.68 9.06 -3.83
N ILE A 93 -11.30 8.69 -2.62
CA ILE A 93 -9.95 8.83 -2.10
C ILE A 93 -9.21 7.51 -2.35
N LEU A 94 -8.08 7.56 -3.06
CA LEU A 94 -7.18 6.42 -3.19
C LEU A 94 -6.15 6.47 -2.07
N CYS A 95 -6.13 5.44 -1.22
CA CYS A 95 -5.23 5.36 -0.06
C CYS A 95 -4.33 4.15 -0.19
N GLY A 96 -3.02 4.35 -0.38
CA GLY A 96 -2.07 3.26 -0.58
C GLY A 96 -0.95 3.24 0.44
N HIS A 97 -0.73 2.07 1.07
CA HIS A 97 0.39 1.83 1.97
C HIS A 97 1.53 1.12 1.24
N SER A 98 2.78 1.57 1.44
CA SER A 98 3.98 0.89 0.94
C SER A 98 3.89 0.59 -0.57
N MET A 99 3.95 -0.67 -0.99
CA MET A 99 3.72 -1.11 -2.37
C MET A 99 2.35 -0.63 -2.91
N GLY A 100 1.30 -0.60 -2.08
CA GLY A 100 0.01 -0.02 -2.45
C GLY A 100 0.09 1.48 -2.78
N GLY A 101 1.01 2.21 -2.13
CA GLY A 101 1.33 3.60 -2.47
C GLY A 101 2.01 3.72 -3.84
N ALA A 102 2.95 2.84 -4.15
CA ALA A 102 3.58 2.76 -5.48
C ALA A 102 2.56 2.44 -6.58
N ILE A 103 1.68 1.46 -6.34
CA ILE A 103 0.57 1.12 -7.25
C ILE A 103 -0.37 2.30 -7.44
N SER A 104 -0.69 3.03 -6.36
CA SER A 104 -1.53 4.23 -6.43
C SER A 104 -0.91 5.32 -7.33
N ILE A 105 0.39 5.57 -7.21
CA ILE A 105 1.10 6.51 -8.08
C ILE A 105 1.09 6.02 -9.54
N ARG A 106 1.33 4.73 -9.80
CA ARG A 106 1.22 4.15 -11.14
C ARG A 106 -0.20 4.25 -11.68
N TYR A 107 -1.23 4.05 -10.86
CA TYR A 107 -2.63 4.25 -11.26
C TYR A 107 -2.89 5.70 -11.70
N MET A 108 -2.43 6.68 -10.91
CA MET A 108 -2.57 8.10 -11.26
C MET A 108 -1.92 8.42 -12.62
N ALA A 109 -0.75 7.85 -12.88
CA ALA A 109 -0.03 8.08 -14.13
C ALA A 109 -0.63 7.34 -15.33
N ARG A 110 -0.96 6.04 -15.15
CA ARG A 110 -1.38 5.14 -16.22
C ARG A 110 -2.83 5.36 -16.64
N HIS A 111 -3.70 5.70 -15.69
CA HIS A 111 -5.14 5.89 -15.90
C HIS A 111 -5.59 7.35 -15.71
N ASN A 112 -4.66 8.31 -15.74
CA ASN A 112 -4.92 9.74 -15.56
C ASN A 112 -5.75 10.04 -14.29
N GLY A 113 -5.51 9.29 -13.20
CA GLY A 113 -6.21 9.44 -11.92
C GLY A 113 -7.73 9.23 -12.01
N TYR A 114 -8.20 8.40 -12.94
CA TYR A 114 -9.63 8.23 -13.22
C TYR A 114 -10.44 7.96 -11.95
N GLY A 115 -11.40 8.85 -11.66
CA GLY A 115 -12.29 8.79 -10.51
C GLY A 115 -11.69 9.23 -9.18
N VAL A 116 -10.36 9.41 -9.08
CA VAL A 116 -9.67 9.82 -7.85
C VAL A 116 -9.78 11.33 -7.66
N SER A 117 -10.31 11.76 -6.51
CA SER A 117 -10.35 13.17 -6.11
C SER A 117 -9.20 13.58 -5.22
N LYS A 118 -8.69 12.67 -4.40
CA LYS A 118 -7.57 12.88 -3.48
C LYS A 118 -6.75 11.60 -3.36
N LEU A 119 -5.44 11.74 -3.13
CA LEU A 119 -4.51 10.64 -2.94
C LEU A 119 -3.92 10.68 -1.53
N ALA A 120 -3.91 9.55 -0.83
CA ALA A 120 -3.24 9.39 0.46
C ALA A 120 -2.15 8.31 0.34
N LEU A 121 -0.92 8.65 0.68
CA LEU A 121 0.25 7.79 0.61
C LEU A 121 0.78 7.52 2.01
N LEU A 122 0.78 6.26 2.43
CA LEU A 122 1.18 5.81 3.76
C LEU A 122 2.50 5.03 3.66
N GLY A 123 3.62 5.55 4.14
CA GLY A 123 4.90 4.86 4.04
C GLY A 123 5.20 4.33 2.63
N ALA A 124 4.90 5.12 1.58
CA ALA A 124 4.85 4.66 0.20
C ALA A 124 6.21 4.17 -0.31
N ALA A 125 6.22 3.01 -0.98
CA ALA A 125 7.40 2.41 -1.61
C ALA A 125 7.75 3.08 -2.96
N ALA A 126 7.88 4.41 -2.95
CA ALA A 126 8.06 5.25 -4.14
C ALA A 126 8.95 6.46 -3.83
N PRO A 127 9.60 7.07 -4.85
CA PRO A 127 9.59 6.68 -6.26
C PRO A 127 10.41 5.44 -6.59
N SER A 128 11.34 5.02 -5.73
CA SER A 128 12.10 3.77 -5.83
C SER A 128 12.47 3.29 -4.43
N VAL A 129 12.28 2.02 -4.15
CA VAL A 129 12.74 1.39 -2.89
C VAL A 129 14.25 1.20 -2.92
N THR A 130 14.82 1.00 -4.10
CA THR A 130 16.26 0.76 -4.27
C THR A 130 16.98 2.01 -4.73
N GLN A 131 18.24 2.13 -4.32
CA GLN A 131 19.15 3.16 -4.79
C GLN A 131 19.31 3.11 -6.31
N ARG A 132 19.49 4.29 -6.93
CA ARG A 132 19.76 4.49 -8.36
C ARG A 132 20.95 5.45 -8.50
N PRO A 133 21.59 5.57 -9.68
CA PRO A 133 22.75 6.44 -9.85
C PRO A 133 22.59 7.86 -9.32
N ASP A 134 21.43 8.48 -9.56
CA ASP A 134 21.11 9.84 -9.11
C ASP A 134 20.09 9.87 -7.95
N TYR A 135 19.89 8.74 -7.26
CA TYR A 135 18.92 8.59 -6.19
C TYR A 135 19.47 7.70 -5.06
N PRO A 136 20.13 8.28 -4.04
CA PRO A 136 20.79 7.53 -2.97
C PRO A 136 19.85 7.12 -1.82
N TYR A 137 18.58 7.51 -1.84
CA TYR A 137 17.68 7.44 -0.67
C TYR A 137 17.03 6.06 -0.44
N GLY A 138 17.12 5.15 -1.38
CA GLY A 138 16.62 3.78 -1.22
C GLY A 138 17.61 2.87 -0.50
N VAL A 139 17.24 1.61 -0.31
CA VAL A 139 18.13 0.57 0.15
C VAL A 139 19.01 0.07 -1.01
N PRO A 140 20.19 -0.55 -0.75
CA PRO A 140 20.98 -1.19 -1.80
C PRO A 140 20.14 -2.25 -2.53
N LYS A 141 20.23 -2.29 -3.86
CA LYS A 141 19.51 -3.27 -4.70
C LYS A 141 19.80 -4.71 -4.27
N GLU A 142 21.03 -4.96 -3.79
CA GLU A 142 21.50 -6.25 -3.32
C GLU A 142 20.72 -6.74 -2.09
N ASP A 143 20.31 -5.84 -1.20
CA ASP A 143 19.55 -6.23 0.01
C ASP A 143 18.16 -6.72 -0.36
N VAL A 144 17.50 -6.12 -1.36
CA VAL A 144 16.24 -6.65 -1.89
C VAL A 144 16.46 -7.98 -2.62
N THR A 145 17.60 -8.16 -3.30
CA THR A 145 17.95 -9.45 -3.91
C THR A 145 18.10 -10.55 -2.86
N LYS A 146 18.77 -10.26 -1.73
CA LYS A 146 18.85 -11.19 -0.58
C LYS A 146 17.48 -11.50 0.00
N LEU A 147 16.59 -10.50 0.12
CA LEU A 147 15.20 -10.69 0.58
C LEU A 147 14.44 -11.64 -0.34
N ILE A 148 14.58 -11.50 -1.67
CA ILE A 148 13.99 -12.41 -2.66
C ILE A 148 14.51 -13.83 -2.47
N GLN A 149 15.82 -14.00 -2.35
CA GLN A 149 16.43 -15.31 -2.11
C GLN A 149 15.96 -15.95 -0.80
N ALA A 150 15.87 -15.16 0.29
CA ALA A 150 15.34 -15.62 1.57
C ALA A 150 13.87 -16.07 1.44
N SER A 151 13.06 -15.34 0.66
CA SER A 151 11.66 -15.72 0.41
C SER A 151 11.51 -17.03 -0.36
N LEU A 152 12.49 -17.39 -1.19
CA LEU A 152 12.49 -18.65 -1.95
C LEU A 152 13.05 -19.83 -1.13
N ASN A 153 13.91 -19.56 -0.14
CA ASN A 153 14.54 -20.59 0.67
C ASN A 153 13.77 -20.91 1.96
N ASP A 154 13.41 -19.89 2.74
CA ASP A 154 12.66 -20.00 3.98
C ASP A 154 11.75 -18.77 4.15
N ARG A 155 10.65 -18.76 3.41
CA ARG A 155 9.70 -17.65 3.44
C ARG A 155 9.12 -17.37 4.84
N PRO A 156 8.71 -18.37 5.63
CA PRO A 156 8.23 -18.11 6.99
C PRO A 156 9.23 -17.36 7.86
N LYS A 157 10.49 -17.78 7.84
CA LYS A 157 11.55 -17.07 8.58
C LYS A 157 11.74 -15.64 8.06
N MET A 158 11.85 -15.46 6.76
CA MET A 158 11.99 -14.13 6.13
C MET A 158 10.82 -13.20 6.52
N LEU A 159 9.59 -13.71 6.54
CA LEU A 159 8.42 -12.94 6.95
C LEU A 159 8.45 -12.58 8.45
N ARG A 160 8.97 -13.47 9.31
CA ARG A 160 9.13 -13.17 10.73
C ARG A 160 10.18 -12.07 10.92
N ASP A 161 11.33 -12.17 10.27
CA ASP A 161 12.38 -11.15 10.31
C ASP A 161 11.86 -9.80 9.77
N LEU A 162 11.00 -9.80 8.74
CA LEU A 162 10.34 -8.59 8.24
C LEU A 162 9.40 -7.98 9.28
N CYS A 163 8.59 -8.79 9.97
CA CYS A 163 7.69 -8.31 11.02
C CYS A 163 8.44 -7.59 12.14
N ASP A 164 9.62 -8.09 12.52
CA ASP A 164 10.46 -7.50 13.56
C ASP A 164 11.02 -6.12 13.17
N MET A 165 11.16 -5.83 11.87
CA MET A 165 11.61 -4.53 11.36
C MET A 165 10.47 -3.56 11.04
N PHE A 166 9.24 -4.06 10.95
CA PHE A 166 8.11 -3.32 10.41
C PHE A 166 7.62 -2.21 11.34
N PHE A 167 7.72 -2.42 12.65
CA PHE A 167 7.23 -1.51 13.66
C PHE A 167 8.38 -0.89 14.46
N PHE A 168 8.20 0.35 14.87
CA PHE A 168 9.12 1.05 15.77
C PHE A 168 8.78 0.79 17.23
N GLN A 169 7.47 0.75 17.56
CA GLN A 169 7.00 0.52 18.91
C GLN A 169 6.95 -0.97 19.25
N TYR A 170 7.00 -1.26 20.53
CA TYR A 170 6.78 -2.62 21.03
C TYR A 170 5.36 -3.09 20.71
N LEU A 171 5.24 -4.26 20.13
CA LEU A 171 3.97 -4.94 19.88
C LEU A 171 3.78 -6.10 20.86
N THR A 172 2.53 -6.32 21.31
CA THR A 172 2.19 -7.54 22.04
C THR A 172 2.38 -8.78 21.16
N MET A 173 2.75 -9.91 21.75
CA MET A 173 2.89 -11.18 21.01
C MET A 173 1.66 -11.55 20.18
N PRO A 174 0.41 -11.46 20.70
CA PRO A 174 -0.77 -11.75 19.88
C PRO A 174 -0.88 -10.87 18.62
N LEU A 175 -0.48 -9.60 18.70
CA LEU A 175 -0.48 -8.71 17.53
C LEU A 175 0.62 -9.07 16.53
N GLN A 176 1.83 -9.41 17.02
CA GLN A 176 2.92 -9.89 16.16
C GLN A 176 2.51 -11.16 15.41
N ASP A 177 1.87 -12.10 16.10
CA ASP A 177 1.40 -13.35 15.49
C ASP A 177 0.27 -13.10 14.50
N TRP A 178 -0.68 -12.25 14.81
CA TRP A 178 -1.74 -11.85 13.88
C TRP A 178 -1.17 -11.20 12.61
N PHE A 179 -0.21 -10.29 12.77
CA PHE A 179 0.45 -9.63 11.64
C PHE A 179 1.23 -10.62 10.78
N PHE A 180 2.00 -11.50 11.41
CA PHE A 180 2.72 -12.58 10.73
C PHE A 180 1.78 -13.51 9.96
N GLN A 181 0.65 -13.91 10.55
CA GLN A 181 -0.37 -14.72 9.88
C GLN A 181 -0.96 -14.00 8.67
N THR A 182 -1.15 -12.69 8.74
CA THR A 182 -1.59 -11.89 7.60
C THR A 182 -0.58 -11.94 6.45
N CYS A 183 0.72 -11.86 6.74
CA CYS A 183 1.79 -11.98 5.74
C CYS A 183 1.82 -13.38 5.10
N LEU A 184 1.56 -14.43 5.88
CA LEU A 184 1.58 -15.82 5.39
C LEU A 184 0.48 -16.13 4.38
N GLN A 185 -0.61 -15.34 4.32
CA GLN A 185 -1.71 -15.53 3.35
C GLN A 185 -1.28 -15.25 1.90
N ALA A 186 -0.20 -14.50 1.68
CA ALA A 186 0.37 -14.29 0.35
C ALA A 186 0.88 -15.60 -0.25
N ALA A 187 0.75 -15.78 -1.57
CA ALA A 187 1.41 -16.89 -2.24
C ALA A 187 2.94 -16.70 -2.27
N SER A 188 3.69 -17.79 -2.24
CA SER A 188 5.16 -17.70 -2.25
C SER A 188 5.69 -17.03 -3.52
N TRP A 189 5.12 -17.37 -4.67
CA TRP A 189 5.50 -16.79 -5.96
C TRP A 189 5.11 -15.32 -6.07
N SER A 190 3.94 -14.88 -5.58
CA SER A 190 3.57 -13.46 -5.57
C SER A 190 4.47 -12.65 -4.63
N THR A 191 4.86 -13.24 -3.48
CA THR A 191 5.81 -12.64 -2.55
C THR A 191 7.13 -12.32 -3.26
N ALA A 192 7.71 -13.30 -3.97
CA ALA A 192 8.97 -13.12 -4.70
C ALA A 192 8.81 -12.17 -5.91
N ALA A 193 7.75 -12.34 -6.72
CA ALA A 193 7.54 -11.55 -7.93
C ALA A 193 7.33 -10.06 -7.62
N CYS A 194 6.53 -9.72 -6.61
CA CYS A 194 6.37 -8.33 -6.19
C CYS A 194 7.67 -7.74 -5.62
N ALA A 195 8.48 -8.57 -4.93
CA ALA A 195 9.79 -8.11 -4.47
C ALA A 195 10.74 -7.80 -5.64
N MET A 196 10.69 -8.56 -6.73
CA MET A 196 11.38 -8.23 -7.98
C MET A 196 10.87 -6.92 -8.58
N THR A 197 9.56 -6.71 -8.59
CA THR A 197 8.93 -5.47 -9.11
C THR A 197 9.42 -4.24 -8.35
N PHE A 198 9.32 -4.19 -7.03
CA PHE A 198 9.76 -2.99 -6.29
C PHE A 198 11.29 -2.86 -6.21
N ARG A 199 12.06 -3.93 -6.46
CA ARG A 199 13.51 -3.85 -6.66
C ARG A 199 13.88 -3.17 -7.97
N ASP A 200 13.17 -3.48 -9.06
CA ASP A 200 13.59 -3.16 -10.42
C ASP A 200 12.84 -1.97 -11.03
N GLU A 201 11.57 -1.77 -10.68
CA GLU A 201 10.79 -0.64 -11.19
C GLU A 201 11.01 0.65 -10.39
N ALA A 202 10.82 1.78 -11.06
CA ALA A 202 10.86 3.11 -10.49
C ALA A 202 9.75 3.99 -11.07
N LEU A 203 9.29 4.97 -10.30
CA LEU A 203 8.10 5.77 -10.58
C LEU A 203 8.42 7.26 -10.75
N PHE A 204 9.68 7.63 -11.02
CA PHE A 204 10.08 9.04 -11.15
C PHE A 204 9.27 9.78 -12.22
N SER A 205 9.04 9.16 -13.38
CA SER A 205 8.26 9.73 -14.47
C SER A 205 6.76 9.84 -14.18
N ASP A 206 6.27 9.15 -13.15
CA ASP A 206 4.87 9.10 -12.79
C ASP A 206 4.48 10.24 -11.82
N LEU A 207 5.45 10.73 -11.01
CA LEU A 207 5.19 11.71 -9.95
C LEU A 207 4.56 13.00 -10.50
N GLY A 208 5.08 13.51 -11.61
CA GLY A 208 4.57 14.72 -12.27
C GLY A 208 3.15 14.58 -12.84
N LYS A 209 2.63 13.34 -12.95
CA LYS A 209 1.27 13.05 -13.42
C LYS A 209 0.24 12.99 -12.29
N VAL A 210 0.68 13.07 -11.04
CA VAL A 210 -0.21 13.16 -9.88
C VAL A 210 -0.69 14.61 -9.76
N GLN A 211 -1.95 14.87 -10.17
CA GLN A 211 -2.52 16.23 -10.25
C GLN A 211 -3.55 16.54 -9.15
N VAL A 212 -3.93 15.55 -8.35
CA VAL A 212 -4.90 15.72 -7.25
C VAL A 212 -4.20 16.14 -5.96
N PRO A 213 -4.92 16.76 -5.00
CA PRO A 213 -4.39 16.96 -3.65
C PRO A 213 -3.88 15.63 -3.08
N THR A 214 -2.67 15.63 -2.53
CA THR A 214 -1.99 14.44 -2.05
C THR A 214 -1.54 14.61 -0.60
N LEU A 215 -1.93 13.69 0.27
CA LEU A 215 -1.46 13.60 1.64
C LEU A 215 -0.42 12.48 1.74
N ILE A 216 0.78 12.81 2.22
CA ILE A 216 1.87 11.87 2.46
C ILE A 216 2.04 11.73 3.97
N MET A 217 1.84 10.54 4.50
CA MET A 217 2.03 10.19 5.91
C MET A 217 3.12 9.13 6.03
N HIS A 218 4.15 9.36 6.85
CA HIS A 218 5.31 8.47 6.88
C HIS A 218 5.95 8.44 8.27
N GLY A 219 6.26 7.23 8.76
CA GLY A 219 6.98 7.04 10.01
C GLY A 219 8.44 7.49 9.90
N ILE A 220 8.91 8.31 10.83
CA ILE A 220 10.32 8.76 10.79
C ILE A 220 11.31 7.64 11.13
N HIS A 221 10.83 6.56 11.76
CA HIS A 221 11.61 5.38 12.12
C HIS A 221 11.42 4.21 11.15
N ASP A 222 10.83 4.46 9.96
CA ASP A 222 10.62 3.44 8.95
C ASP A 222 11.97 2.88 8.43
N LYS A 223 12.18 1.57 8.64
CA LYS A 223 13.39 0.83 8.23
C LYS A 223 13.21 0.09 6.91
N ILE A 224 12.01 0.12 6.33
CA ILE A 224 11.65 -0.58 5.09
C ILE A 224 11.58 0.41 3.93
N CYS A 225 10.72 1.41 4.05
CA CYS A 225 10.66 2.56 3.14
C CYS A 225 11.21 3.78 3.88
N LEU A 226 12.47 4.08 3.70
CA LEU A 226 13.17 5.11 4.49
C LEU A 226 12.47 6.48 4.37
N PHE A 227 12.40 7.23 5.46
CA PHE A 227 11.72 8.54 5.52
C PHE A 227 12.13 9.53 4.38
N PRO A 228 13.39 9.57 3.90
CA PRO A 228 13.76 10.38 2.74
C PRO A 228 12.93 10.13 1.47
N LEU A 229 12.35 8.93 1.29
CA LEU A 229 11.45 8.64 0.18
C LEU A 229 10.22 9.57 0.21
N ALA A 230 9.64 9.78 1.40
CA ALA A 230 8.49 10.68 1.58
C ALA A 230 8.86 12.14 1.29
N GLN A 231 10.07 12.56 1.65
CA GLN A 231 10.58 13.90 1.35
C GLN A 231 10.70 14.12 -0.17
N VAL A 232 11.22 13.12 -0.90
CA VAL A 232 11.30 13.16 -2.38
C VAL A 232 9.90 13.20 -2.99
N LEU A 233 8.96 12.40 -2.50
CA LEU A 233 7.57 12.46 -2.97
C LEU A 233 6.96 13.84 -2.78
N ASN A 234 7.15 14.44 -1.60
CA ASN A 234 6.62 15.78 -1.29
C ASN A 234 7.24 16.89 -2.15
N GLN A 235 8.52 16.76 -2.49
CA GLN A 235 9.19 17.69 -3.40
C GLN A 235 8.75 17.54 -4.87
N SER A 236 8.37 16.33 -5.27
CA SER A 236 8.09 15.99 -6.67
C SER A 236 6.61 16.03 -7.03
N ILE A 237 5.69 15.86 -6.07
CA ILE A 237 4.25 15.96 -6.27
C ILE A 237 3.79 17.37 -5.91
N ARG A 238 3.39 18.14 -6.91
CA ARG A 238 3.16 19.60 -6.79
C ARG A 238 2.15 19.99 -5.70
N ASN A 239 1.07 19.23 -5.54
CA ASN A 239 -0.01 19.54 -4.58
C ASN A 239 -0.01 18.49 -3.46
N SER A 240 1.10 18.39 -2.74
CA SER A 240 1.27 17.44 -1.66
C SER A 240 1.60 18.10 -0.33
N THR A 241 1.19 17.42 0.76
CA THR A 241 1.54 17.77 2.13
C THR A 241 2.13 16.54 2.80
N LEU A 242 3.30 16.68 3.41
CA LEU A 242 3.95 15.61 4.17
C LEU A 242 3.68 15.81 5.67
N ILE A 243 3.15 14.78 6.30
CA ILE A 243 2.97 14.69 7.76
C ILE A 243 3.86 13.58 8.29
N PRO A 244 4.92 13.90 9.04
CA PRO A 244 5.75 12.91 9.71
C PRO A 244 5.00 12.27 10.87
N PHE A 245 5.26 10.96 11.09
CA PHE A 245 4.74 10.17 12.19
C PHE A 245 5.92 9.84 13.11
N GLU A 246 6.02 10.59 14.21
CA GLU A 246 7.21 10.66 15.07
C GLU A 246 7.46 9.38 15.86
N TYR A 247 6.41 8.60 16.10
CA TYR A 247 6.47 7.38 16.91
C TYR A 247 6.14 6.14 16.09
N SER A 248 6.37 6.18 14.77
CA SER A 248 6.05 5.06 13.89
C SER A 248 7.23 4.63 13.03
N GLY A 249 7.28 3.31 12.79
CA GLY A 249 8.02 2.68 11.72
C GLY A 249 7.19 2.59 10.44
N HIS A 250 7.28 1.46 9.74
CA HIS A 250 6.50 1.19 8.53
C HIS A 250 5.01 0.94 8.81
N GLY A 251 4.67 0.54 10.04
CA GLY A 251 3.33 0.21 10.50
C GLY A 251 2.53 1.37 11.07
N LEU A 252 2.68 2.61 10.55
CA LEU A 252 2.02 3.81 11.05
C LEU A 252 0.49 3.68 11.14
N PHE A 253 -0.14 2.84 10.32
CA PHE A 253 -1.57 2.57 10.34
C PHE A 253 -2.05 1.88 11.63
N TYR A 254 -1.12 1.32 12.39
CA TYR A 254 -1.34 0.73 13.70
C TYR A 254 -0.70 1.59 14.82
N GLU A 255 0.55 1.96 14.68
CA GLU A 255 1.37 2.58 15.75
C GLU A 255 0.81 3.95 16.18
N GLU A 256 0.44 4.80 15.22
CA GLU A 256 -0.22 6.09 15.46
C GLU A 256 -1.59 6.13 14.76
N ARG A 257 -2.38 5.07 14.90
CA ARG A 257 -3.67 4.88 14.20
C ARG A 257 -4.67 6.01 14.44
N ASP A 258 -4.69 6.58 15.63
CA ASP A 258 -5.62 7.67 15.96
C ASP A 258 -5.23 8.96 15.24
N LYS A 259 -3.92 9.29 15.19
CA LYS A 259 -3.37 10.39 14.40
C LYS A 259 -3.66 10.15 12.92
N LEU A 260 -3.40 8.95 12.40
CA LEU A 260 -3.65 8.61 11.00
C LEU A 260 -5.13 8.80 10.63
N ASN A 261 -6.05 8.26 11.42
CA ASN A 261 -7.48 8.40 11.16
C ASN A 261 -7.93 9.86 11.19
N LYS A 262 -7.41 10.66 12.12
CA LYS A 262 -7.69 12.09 12.24
C LYS A 262 -7.18 12.87 11.02
N GLU A 263 -5.90 12.71 10.69
CA GLU A 263 -5.28 13.40 9.55
C GLU A 263 -5.96 13.03 8.22
N LEU A 264 -6.28 11.74 8.04
CA LEU A 264 -7.00 11.27 6.86
C LEU A 264 -8.41 11.89 6.79
N ALA A 265 -9.16 11.90 7.90
CA ALA A 265 -10.49 12.50 7.94
C ALA A 265 -10.47 14.01 7.69
N GLN A 266 -9.50 14.74 8.25
CA GLN A 266 -9.31 16.18 7.99
C GLN A 266 -8.97 16.46 6.53
N PHE A 267 -8.12 15.63 5.93
CA PHE A 267 -7.76 15.75 4.52
C PHE A 267 -8.94 15.49 3.59
N ILE A 268 -9.81 14.54 3.94
CA ILE A 268 -11.00 14.20 3.13
C ILE A 268 -12.05 15.29 3.21
N GLY A 269 -12.35 15.81 4.38
CA GLY A 269 -13.38 16.82 4.64
C GLY A 269 -14.71 16.23 5.07
#